data_7c377247ebde9197ffa85caf7613593d
#
_entry.id   7c377247ebde9197ffa85caf7613593d
#
_cell.length_a   1.000
_cell.length_b   1.000
_cell.length_c   1.000
_cell.angle_alpha   90.00
_cell.angle_beta   90.00
_cell.angle_gamma   90.00
#
_symmetry.space_group_name_H-M   'P 1'
#
loop_
_entity.id
_entity.type
_entity.pdbx_description
1 polymer ?
#
loop_
_entity_poly.entity_id
_entity_poly.type
_entity_poly.pdbx_seq_one_letter_code
_entity_poly.pdbx_strand_id
1 'polypeptide(L)'
;MMKLKKGKLLIDQHNKNYMYGGKFGGNYVPETLVKPIADLTKLFEKLRYDKKFLNERDYYFKNYVGAPTPFFKLNNLTKHLGGAQIWCKQVSKANGGAHKIYNATVHALICKRAKKKYIIGDTGAGYAGKMLSMAAKKFGLKC
;
A
#
# COMPACT_ATOMS: atom_id res chain seq x y z
N MET A 1 26.76 -16.33 2.39
CA MET A 1 25.96 -15.09 2.35
C MET A 1 25.09 -15.13 1.10
N MET A 2 23.77 -15.06 1.22
CA MET A 2 22.85 -15.09 0.06
C MET A 2 23.01 -13.80 -0.75
N LYS A 3 23.42 -13.90 -2.01
CA LYS A 3 23.53 -12.74 -2.91
C LYS A 3 22.16 -12.43 -3.50
N LEU A 4 21.76 -11.15 -3.48
CA LEU A 4 20.55 -10.70 -4.14
C LEU A 4 20.70 -10.82 -5.67
N LYS A 5 19.66 -11.33 -6.34
CA LYS A 5 19.68 -11.56 -7.79
C LYS A 5 19.22 -10.32 -8.52
N LYS A 6 20.07 -9.79 -9.44
CA LYS A 6 19.72 -8.66 -10.30
C LYS A 6 18.50 -9.02 -11.18
N GLY A 7 17.56 -8.08 -11.33
CA GLY A 7 16.36 -8.26 -12.16
C GLY A 7 15.19 -9.00 -11.51
N LYS A 8 15.31 -9.47 -10.27
CA LYS A 8 14.20 -10.02 -9.50
C LYS A 8 13.67 -9.00 -8.48
N LEU A 9 12.37 -9.04 -8.22
CA LEU A 9 11.79 -8.20 -7.18
C LEU A 9 12.42 -8.53 -5.82
N LEU A 10 12.76 -7.50 -5.05
CA LEU A 10 13.40 -7.68 -3.74
C LEU A 10 12.54 -8.52 -2.81
N ILE A 11 11.23 -8.31 -2.82
CA ILE A 11 10.27 -9.05 -1.98
C ILE A 11 10.32 -10.57 -2.18
N ASP A 12 10.79 -11.04 -3.35
CA ASP A 12 10.90 -12.47 -3.67
C ASP A 12 12.28 -13.05 -3.34
N GLN A 13 13.17 -12.25 -2.74
CA GLN A 13 14.57 -12.62 -2.51
C GLN A 13 14.95 -12.79 -1.04
N HIS A 14 13.98 -12.99 -0.16
CA HIS A 14 14.24 -13.33 1.24
C HIS A 14 14.41 -14.84 1.43
N ASN A 15 15.06 -15.23 2.51
CA ASN A 15 15.08 -16.62 2.97
C ASN A 15 13.81 -16.97 3.79
N LYS A 16 13.72 -18.21 4.30
CA LYS A 16 12.60 -18.66 5.14
C LYS A 16 12.33 -17.81 6.40
N ASN A 17 13.31 -17.04 6.85
CA ASN A 17 13.22 -16.15 8.00
C ASN A 17 12.97 -14.68 7.59
N TYR A 18 12.58 -14.43 6.33
CA TYR A 18 12.38 -13.10 5.76
C TYR A 18 13.62 -12.20 5.77
N MET A 19 14.82 -12.80 5.75
CA MET A 19 16.09 -12.07 5.71
C MET A 19 16.58 -11.90 4.27
N TYR A 20 16.96 -10.68 3.91
CA TYR A 20 17.53 -10.30 2.63
C TYR A 20 19.05 -10.23 2.72
N GLY A 21 19.76 -10.89 1.79
CA GLY A 21 21.23 -10.96 1.83
C GLY A 21 21.82 -11.59 3.11
N GLY A 22 20.98 -12.16 3.95
CA GLY A 22 21.38 -12.80 5.22
C GLY A 22 21.62 -11.85 6.39
N LYS A 23 21.47 -10.52 6.18
CA LYS A 23 21.75 -9.50 7.21
C LYS A 23 20.56 -8.57 7.50
N PHE A 24 19.68 -8.32 6.54
CA PHE A 24 18.63 -7.32 6.62
C PHE A 24 17.25 -7.98 6.59
N GLY A 25 16.30 -7.39 7.29
CA GLY A 25 14.94 -7.89 7.36
C GLY A 25 14.71 -8.74 8.61
N GLY A 26 13.89 -9.77 8.49
CA GLY A 26 13.44 -10.62 9.59
C GLY A 26 12.00 -10.38 9.97
N ASN A 27 11.46 -11.23 10.84
CA ASN A 27 10.10 -11.13 11.35
C ASN A 27 10.15 -11.10 12.89
N TYR A 28 10.33 -9.90 13.44
CA TYR A 28 10.47 -9.65 14.87
C TYR A 28 9.16 -9.13 15.44
N VAL A 29 8.21 -10.02 15.64
CA VAL A 29 6.89 -9.70 16.18
C VAL A 29 6.62 -10.46 17.46
N PRO A 30 5.73 -9.98 18.35
CA PRO A 30 5.28 -10.74 19.49
C PRO A 30 4.73 -12.11 19.07
N GLU A 31 4.93 -13.12 19.89
CA GLU A 31 4.55 -14.51 19.59
C GLU A 31 3.07 -14.65 19.20
N THR A 32 2.20 -13.90 19.86
CA THR A 32 0.77 -13.84 19.59
C THR A 32 0.42 -13.38 18.16
N LEU A 33 1.32 -12.66 17.49
CA LEU A 33 1.13 -12.14 16.13
C LEU A 33 1.77 -13.02 15.05
N VAL A 34 2.61 -13.99 15.41
CA VAL A 34 3.33 -14.85 14.44
C VAL A 34 2.35 -15.56 13.51
N LYS A 35 1.34 -16.24 14.07
CA LYS A 35 0.35 -16.96 13.28
C LYS A 35 -0.53 -16.03 12.44
N PRO A 36 -1.15 -14.95 12.97
CA PRO A 36 -1.91 -13.99 12.18
C PRO A 36 -1.12 -13.39 11.02
N ILE A 37 0.15 -13.04 11.22
CA ILE A 37 1.01 -12.49 10.17
C ILE A 37 1.34 -13.55 9.12
N ALA A 38 1.63 -14.78 9.52
CA ALA A 38 1.87 -15.87 8.57
C ALA A 38 0.64 -16.13 7.67
N ASP A 39 -0.56 -16.13 8.26
CA ASP A 39 -1.82 -16.29 7.51
C ASP A 39 -2.06 -15.11 6.55
N LEU A 40 -1.78 -13.87 6.97
CA LEU A 40 -1.84 -12.69 6.12
C LEU A 40 -0.82 -12.75 4.97
N THR A 41 0.39 -13.18 5.25
CA THR A 41 1.45 -13.34 4.24
C THR A 41 1.03 -14.34 3.15
N LYS A 42 0.51 -15.51 3.54
CA LYS A 42 0.00 -16.51 2.59
C LYS A 42 -1.12 -15.94 1.72
N LEU A 43 -2.04 -15.19 2.31
CA LEU A 43 -3.11 -14.55 1.58
C LEU A 43 -2.57 -13.49 0.61
N PHE A 44 -1.65 -12.64 1.06
CA PHE A 44 -1.02 -11.61 0.23
C PHE A 44 -0.30 -12.21 -0.98
N GLU A 45 0.52 -13.27 -0.77
CA GLU A 45 1.21 -13.97 -1.85
C GLU A 45 0.25 -14.52 -2.91
N LYS A 46 -0.91 -14.97 -2.50
CA LYS A 46 -1.98 -15.40 -3.43
C LYS A 46 -2.60 -14.21 -4.17
N LEU A 47 -2.95 -13.14 -3.44
CA LEU A 47 -3.69 -12.01 -4.00
C LEU A 47 -2.85 -11.15 -4.95
N ARG A 48 -1.53 -11.03 -4.71
CA ARG A 48 -0.65 -10.19 -5.53
C ARG A 48 -0.56 -10.63 -7.01
N TYR A 49 -0.97 -11.86 -7.32
CA TYR A 49 -1.04 -12.40 -8.68
C TYR A 49 -2.48 -12.75 -9.13
N ASP A 50 -3.48 -12.59 -8.27
CA ASP A 50 -4.87 -12.87 -8.60
C ASP A 50 -5.44 -11.76 -9.49
N LYS A 51 -5.68 -12.08 -10.76
CA LYS A 51 -6.23 -11.13 -11.74
C LYS A 51 -7.57 -10.53 -11.30
N LYS A 52 -8.43 -11.30 -10.61
CA LYS A 52 -9.72 -10.80 -10.12
C LYS A 52 -9.52 -9.76 -9.03
N PHE A 53 -8.61 -10.01 -8.11
CA PHE A 53 -8.26 -9.05 -7.06
C PHE A 53 -7.61 -7.79 -7.65
N LEU A 54 -6.68 -7.93 -8.59
CA LEU A 54 -6.00 -6.80 -9.24
C LEU A 54 -7.00 -5.94 -10.03
N ASN A 55 -7.91 -6.55 -10.78
CA ASN A 55 -8.96 -5.81 -11.49
C ASN A 55 -9.92 -5.09 -10.53
N GLU A 56 -10.30 -5.73 -9.41
CA GLU A 56 -11.13 -5.08 -8.38
C GLU A 56 -10.38 -3.89 -7.73
N ARG A 57 -9.10 -4.05 -7.41
CA ARG A 57 -8.24 -2.96 -6.93
C ARG A 57 -8.22 -1.79 -7.91
N ASP A 58 -7.98 -2.06 -9.20
CA ASP A 58 -7.86 -1.03 -10.23
C ASP A 58 -9.20 -0.33 -10.47
N TYR A 59 -10.31 -1.07 -10.41
CA TYR A 59 -11.65 -0.48 -10.42
C TYR A 59 -11.83 0.53 -9.29
N TYR A 60 -11.46 0.18 -8.04
CA TYR A 60 -11.58 1.09 -6.92
C TYR A 60 -10.56 2.24 -6.98
N PHE A 61 -9.38 2.01 -7.50
CA PHE A 61 -8.43 3.10 -7.72
C PHE A 61 -8.99 4.15 -8.68
N LYS A 62 -9.61 3.73 -9.75
CA LYS A 62 -10.24 4.63 -10.72
C LYS A 62 -11.50 5.31 -10.16
N ASN A 63 -12.43 4.53 -9.61
CA ASN A 63 -13.79 5.00 -9.35
C ASN A 63 -14.03 5.45 -7.90
N TYR A 64 -13.15 5.12 -6.97
CA TYR A 64 -13.27 5.53 -5.57
C TYR A 64 -12.11 6.41 -5.12
N VAL A 65 -10.88 6.05 -5.45
CA VAL A 65 -9.69 6.86 -5.10
C VAL A 65 -9.54 8.07 -6.03
N GLY A 66 -9.94 7.98 -7.29
CA GLY A 66 -9.79 9.02 -8.30
C GLY A 66 -8.43 9.01 -8.99
N ALA A 67 -7.87 7.82 -9.20
CA ALA A 67 -6.62 7.63 -9.95
C ALA A 67 -6.89 7.55 -11.47
N PRO A 68 -5.93 8.02 -12.29
CA PRO A 68 -4.72 8.75 -11.92
C PRO A 68 -5.00 10.19 -11.53
N THR A 69 -4.36 10.68 -10.47
CA THR A 69 -4.41 12.10 -10.12
C THR A 69 -3.60 12.94 -11.10
N PRO A 70 -3.90 14.24 -11.28
CA PRO A 70 -3.20 15.11 -12.23
C PRO A 70 -1.68 15.10 -12.04
N PHE A 71 -0.98 15.18 -13.16
CA PHE A 71 0.47 15.28 -13.23
C PHE A 71 0.83 16.33 -14.28
N PHE A 72 1.54 17.39 -13.87
CA PHE A 72 1.84 18.53 -14.72
C PHE A 72 3.15 19.21 -14.35
N LYS A 73 3.73 19.91 -15.34
CA LYS A 73 4.97 20.65 -15.17
C LYS A 73 4.72 22.00 -14.51
N LEU A 74 5.55 22.35 -13.55
CA LEU A 74 5.56 23.66 -12.90
C LEU A 74 6.50 24.60 -13.68
N ASN A 75 6.00 25.16 -14.79
CA ASN A 75 6.82 25.90 -15.74
C ASN A 75 7.49 27.13 -15.11
N ASN A 76 6.73 27.95 -14.37
CA ASN A 76 7.26 29.16 -13.76
C ASN A 76 8.31 28.83 -12.68
N LEU A 77 8.09 27.84 -11.86
CA LEU A 77 9.04 27.40 -10.83
C LEU A 77 10.30 26.81 -11.46
N THR A 78 10.14 25.99 -12.51
CA THR A 78 11.27 25.44 -13.27
C THR A 78 12.15 26.56 -13.85
N LYS A 79 11.52 27.57 -14.45
CA LYS A 79 12.24 28.74 -15.02
C LYS A 79 12.93 29.59 -13.95
N HIS A 80 12.22 29.84 -12.84
CA HIS A 80 12.75 30.64 -11.74
C HIS A 80 14.00 30.04 -11.10
N LEU A 81 14.02 28.71 -10.91
CA LEU A 81 15.14 28.00 -10.29
C LEU A 81 16.28 27.67 -11.25
N GLY A 82 16.06 27.75 -12.56
CA GLY A 82 17.12 27.61 -13.58
C GLY A 82 17.84 26.26 -13.63
N GLY A 83 17.21 25.17 -13.12
CA GLY A 83 17.84 23.86 -13.03
C GLY A 83 17.00 22.75 -13.64
N ALA A 84 16.82 21.67 -12.88
CA ALA A 84 16.01 20.52 -13.30
C ALA A 84 14.55 20.90 -13.56
N GLN A 85 13.90 20.18 -14.47
CA GLN A 85 12.47 20.32 -14.69
C GLN A 85 11.69 19.86 -13.47
N ILE A 86 10.76 20.69 -12.97
CA ILE A 86 9.96 20.40 -11.79
C ILE A 86 8.55 20.00 -12.21
N TRP A 87 8.12 18.85 -11.76
CA TRP A 87 6.80 18.29 -12.03
C TRP A 87 6.03 18.07 -10.73
N CYS A 88 4.74 18.32 -10.77
CA CYS A 88 3.82 18.10 -9.64
C CYS A 88 2.91 16.91 -9.90
N LYS A 89 2.93 15.94 -8.98
CA LYS A 89 1.91 14.89 -8.88
C LYS A 89 0.89 15.31 -7.83
N GLN A 90 -0.29 15.75 -8.26
CA GLN A 90 -1.29 16.36 -7.39
C GLN A 90 -2.13 15.30 -6.64
N VAL A 91 -1.55 14.66 -5.63
CA VAL A 91 -2.23 13.63 -4.84
C VAL A 91 -3.35 14.18 -3.93
N SER A 92 -3.41 15.50 -3.72
CA SER A 92 -4.52 16.16 -3.03
C SER A 92 -5.87 16.02 -3.75
N LYS A 93 -5.87 15.68 -5.03
CA LYS A 93 -7.09 15.38 -5.80
C LYS A 93 -7.60 13.95 -5.60
N ALA A 94 -6.85 13.08 -4.93
CA ALA A 94 -7.37 11.78 -4.53
C ALA A 94 -8.48 11.94 -3.48
N ASN A 95 -9.42 10.99 -3.45
CA ASN A 95 -10.49 10.97 -2.46
C ASN A 95 -9.95 11.06 -1.03
N GLY A 96 -10.48 11.98 -0.25
CA GLY A 96 -9.98 12.29 1.09
C GLY A 96 -8.77 13.24 1.13
N GLY A 97 -8.21 13.64 -0.03
CA GLY A 97 -7.21 14.73 -0.13
C GLY A 97 -5.75 14.30 0.00
N ALA A 98 -5.40 13.01 0.02
CA ALA A 98 -4.00 12.56 0.00
C ALA A 98 -3.80 11.09 -0.36
N HIS A 99 -2.51 10.72 -0.51
CA HIS A 99 -2.05 9.41 -0.98
C HIS A 99 -2.44 8.22 -0.10
N LYS A 100 -2.68 8.40 1.20
CA LYS A 100 -2.97 7.29 2.13
C LYS A 100 -4.25 6.53 1.79
N ILE A 101 -5.15 7.12 1.02
CA ILE A 101 -6.37 6.42 0.55
C ILE A 101 -6.05 5.21 -0.34
N TYR A 102 -4.95 5.25 -1.11
CA TYR A 102 -4.52 4.11 -1.91
C TYR A 102 -4.22 2.89 -1.04
N ASN A 103 -3.38 3.07 -0.01
CA ASN A 103 -3.04 1.99 0.91
C ASN A 103 -4.27 1.52 1.69
N ALA A 104 -5.06 2.44 2.24
CA ALA A 104 -6.27 2.12 3.00
C ALA A 104 -7.28 1.30 2.17
N THR A 105 -7.46 1.64 0.89
CA THR A 105 -8.33 0.89 -0.02
C THR A 105 -7.84 -0.55 -0.21
N VAL A 106 -6.54 -0.75 -0.45
CA VAL A 106 -5.98 -2.09 -0.63
C VAL A 106 -6.03 -2.90 0.65
N HIS A 107 -5.71 -2.30 1.80
CA HIS A 107 -5.79 -2.96 3.11
C HIS A 107 -7.24 -3.42 3.41
N ALA A 108 -8.23 -2.56 3.15
CA ALA A 108 -9.64 -2.92 3.35
C ALA A 108 -10.09 -4.05 2.39
N LEU A 109 -9.64 -4.05 1.13
CA LEU A 109 -9.89 -5.14 0.19
C LEU A 109 -9.27 -6.46 0.66
N ILE A 110 -8.04 -6.44 1.17
CA ILE A 110 -7.38 -7.63 1.73
C ILE A 110 -8.16 -8.13 2.96
N CYS A 111 -8.56 -7.24 3.87
CA CYS A 111 -9.37 -7.60 5.04
C CYS A 111 -10.69 -8.25 4.63
N LYS A 112 -11.36 -7.73 3.59
CA LYS A 112 -12.58 -8.33 3.03
C LYS A 112 -12.31 -9.74 2.47
N ARG A 113 -11.22 -9.93 1.73
CA ARG A 113 -10.81 -11.26 1.22
C ARG A 113 -10.41 -12.22 2.32
N ALA A 114 -9.83 -11.71 3.43
CA ALA A 114 -9.55 -12.47 4.64
C ALA A 114 -10.79 -12.75 5.51
N LYS A 115 -11.99 -12.32 5.07
CA LYS A 115 -13.25 -12.43 5.82
C LYS A 115 -13.18 -11.84 7.22
N LYS A 116 -12.38 -10.79 7.41
CA LYS A 116 -12.29 -10.06 8.68
C LYS A 116 -13.46 -9.08 8.79
N LYS A 117 -13.93 -8.87 10.03
CA LYS A 117 -14.99 -7.89 10.34
C LYS A 117 -14.43 -6.53 10.73
N TYR A 118 -13.20 -6.50 11.20
CA TYR A 118 -12.54 -5.33 11.76
C TYR A 118 -11.23 -5.06 11.01
N ILE A 119 -10.92 -3.79 10.86
CA ILE A 119 -9.60 -3.31 10.45
C ILE A 119 -9.14 -2.30 11.50
N ILE A 120 -7.92 -2.45 11.96
CA ILE A 120 -7.34 -1.62 13.01
C ILE A 120 -6.09 -0.94 12.44
N GLY A 121 -5.89 0.30 12.77
CA GLY A 121 -4.68 1.05 12.43
C GLY A 121 -4.42 2.13 13.46
N ASP A 122 -3.15 2.48 13.61
CA ASP A 122 -2.71 3.62 14.37
C ASP A 122 -2.59 4.85 13.48
N THR A 123 -2.59 6.02 14.11
CA THR A 123 -2.47 7.29 13.40
C THR A 123 -1.89 8.36 14.32
N GLY A 124 -0.88 9.10 13.85
CA GLY A 124 -0.35 10.25 14.57
C GLY A 124 -1.30 11.45 14.45
N ALA A 125 -1.20 12.20 13.37
CA ALA A 125 -2.03 13.39 13.13
C ALA A 125 -3.47 13.11 12.65
N GLY A 126 -3.98 11.90 12.78
CA GLY A 126 -5.37 11.52 12.42
C GLY A 126 -5.61 11.20 10.95
N TYR A 127 -4.71 11.57 10.05
CA TYR A 127 -4.96 11.48 8.62
C TYR A 127 -5.01 10.02 8.11
N ALA A 128 -4.10 9.17 8.57
CA ALA A 128 -4.10 7.75 8.22
C ALA A 128 -5.38 7.07 8.73
N GLY A 129 -5.79 7.36 9.96
CA GLY A 129 -7.03 6.88 10.56
C GLY A 129 -8.27 7.30 9.77
N LYS A 130 -8.35 8.57 9.37
CA LYS A 130 -9.42 9.08 8.49
C LYS A 130 -9.53 8.25 7.19
N MET A 131 -8.41 8.02 6.50
CA MET A 131 -8.42 7.26 5.24
C MET A 131 -8.80 5.79 5.47
N LEU A 132 -8.31 5.20 6.57
CA LEU A 132 -8.64 3.83 6.92
C LEU A 132 -10.13 3.68 7.25
N SER A 133 -10.71 4.61 8.01
CA SER A 133 -12.15 4.63 8.35
C SER A 133 -13.03 4.79 7.10
N MET A 134 -12.63 5.69 6.17
CA MET A 134 -13.33 5.86 4.90
C MET A 134 -13.32 4.58 4.07
N ALA A 135 -12.17 3.93 3.94
CA ALA A 135 -12.05 2.66 3.22
C ALA A 135 -12.80 1.53 3.92
N ALA A 136 -12.70 1.43 5.24
CA ALA A 136 -13.44 0.44 6.04
C ALA A 136 -14.94 0.56 5.80
N LYS A 137 -15.50 1.76 5.90
CA LYS A 137 -16.93 2.02 5.65
C LYS A 137 -17.32 1.64 4.22
N LYS A 138 -16.49 1.96 3.23
CA LYS A 138 -16.74 1.61 1.82
C LYS A 138 -16.90 0.10 1.62
N PHE A 139 -16.15 -0.71 2.37
CA PHE A 139 -16.15 -2.17 2.24
C PHE A 139 -16.95 -2.92 3.30
N GLY A 140 -17.71 -2.20 4.14
CA GLY A 140 -18.55 -2.80 5.18
C GLY A 140 -17.78 -3.37 6.37
N LEU A 141 -16.57 -2.84 6.62
CA LEU A 141 -15.74 -3.20 7.77
C LEU A 141 -15.96 -2.22 8.93
N LYS A 142 -15.76 -2.70 10.15
CA LYS A 142 -15.62 -1.85 11.33
C LYS A 142 -14.17 -1.40 11.48
N CYS A 143 -13.95 -0.12 11.83
CA CYS A 143 -12.62 0.47 12.03
C CYS A 143 -12.51 0.96 13.47
#